data_e1e8951a6fcf24d61390456f6f2b27b0
#
_entry.id   e1e8951a6fcf24d61390456f6f2b27b0
#
_cell.length_a   1.000
_cell.length_b   1.000
_cell.length_c   1.000
_cell.angle_alpha   90.00
_cell.angle_beta   90.00
_cell.angle_gamma   90.00
#
_symmetry.space_group_name_H-M   'P 1'
#
loop_
_entity.id
_entity.type
_entity.pdbx_description
1 polymer ?
#
loop_
_entity_poly.entity_id
_entity_poly.type
_entity_poly.pdbx_seq_one_letter_code
_entity_poly.pdbx_strand_id
1 'polypeptide(L)'
;MKLRDGIYWYSERGFFDANTYVLEDELTLLIDPGLERYLALRLKEMREDGIDPKEVDVILVTHLHPDHCGATAALKEVSGAQVALHPSQRAYLDRMAEEAPKFFGMGIATKFVPDFVLGARLSIGTTDLEVIHTPGHSPCSISVYDADKKILICGDLVFEKGVGRTDLPFGDIEELKNSLEIVSELDTELLLPGHGAPIEGSGNVKRNYEFIKRVYFNPLF
;
A
#
# COMPACT_ATOMS: atom_id res chain seq x y z
N MET A 1 12.65 -9.43 3.09
CA MET A 1 13.67 -9.68 2.02
C MET A 1 14.03 -8.36 1.33
N LYS A 2 15.30 -8.03 1.28
CA LYS A 2 15.79 -6.82 0.60
C LYS A 2 15.57 -6.93 -0.91
N LEU A 3 14.88 -5.98 -1.52
CA LEU A 3 14.70 -5.87 -2.97
C LEU A 3 15.80 -5.02 -3.62
N ARG A 4 16.03 -3.83 -3.05
CA ARG A 4 17.06 -2.88 -3.47
C ARG A 4 17.66 -2.23 -2.21
N ASP A 5 18.66 -1.38 -2.37
CA ASP A 5 19.22 -0.66 -1.23
C ASP A 5 18.17 0.23 -0.58
N GLY A 6 18.00 0.07 0.74
CA GLY A 6 16.96 0.76 1.52
C GLY A 6 15.52 0.35 1.21
N ILE A 7 15.25 -0.75 0.47
CA ILE A 7 13.91 -1.17 0.09
C ILE A 7 13.70 -2.64 0.36
N TYR A 8 12.71 -2.95 1.18
CA TYR A 8 12.39 -4.31 1.59
C TYR A 8 10.94 -4.67 1.30
N TRP A 9 10.70 -5.91 0.96
CA TRP A 9 9.41 -6.51 0.73
C TRP A 9 9.21 -7.71 1.65
N TYR A 10 8.08 -7.72 2.32
CA TYR A 10 7.60 -8.84 3.11
C TYR A 10 6.28 -9.30 2.50
N SER A 11 6.30 -10.47 1.86
CA SER A 11 5.15 -10.99 1.12
C SER A 11 3.96 -11.27 2.03
N GLU A 12 2.77 -11.15 1.46
CA GLU A 12 1.50 -11.56 2.07
C GLU A 12 1.55 -12.96 2.66
N ARG A 13 0.83 -13.22 3.75
CA ARG A 13 0.78 -14.49 4.46
C ARG A 13 -0.64 -15.05 4.52
N GLY A 14 -0.83 -16.22 3.89
CA GLY A 14 -2.12 -16.91 3.93
C GLY A 14 -3.27 -16.13 3.30
N PHE A 15 -4.49 -16.45 3.74
CA PHE A 15 -5.68 -15.76 3.25
C PHE A 15 -5.82 -14.38 3.90
N PHE A 16 -6.14 -13.37 3.09
CA PHE A 16 -6.42 -12.01 3.54
C PHE A 16 -5.27 -11.34 4.30
N ASP A 17 -4.05 -11.41 3.81
CA ASP A 17 -2.93 -10.58 4.23
C ASP A 17 -2.40 -9.82 3.02
N ALA A 18 -1.71 -8.72 3.24
CA ALA A 18 -1.13 -7.92 2.17
C ALA A 18 0.40 -7.92 2.24
N ASN A 19 1.03 -7.53 1.15
CA ASN A 19 2.44 -7.21 1.12
C ASN A 19 2.75 -6.01 2.02
N THR A 20 3.82 -6.11 2.77
CA THR A 20 4.38 -4.98 3.52
C THR A 20 5.67 -4.51 2.86
N TYR A 21 5.86 -3.22 2.79
CA TYR A 21 7.09 -2.63 2.30
C TYR A 21 7.75 -1.78 3.38
N VAL A 22 9.08 -1.81 3.43
CA VAL A 22 9.87 -0.92 4.29
C VAL A 22 10.85 -0.16 3.41
N LEU A 23 10.87 1.16 3.58
CA LEU A 23 11.81 2.06 2.96
C LEU A 23 12.66 2.69 4.05
N GLU A 24 13.99 2.50 3.96
CA GLU A 24 14.98 3.08 4.87
C GLU A 24 15.71 4.23 4.18
N ASP A 25 15.74 5.36 4.86
CA ASP A 25 16.57 6.53 4.59
C ASP A 25 16.96 7.14 5.96
N GLU A 26 16.91 8.45 6.16
CA GLU A 26 17.06 9.08 7.48
C GLU A 26 15.92 8.66 8.43
N LEU A 27 14.73 8.43 7.88
CA LEU A 27 13.59 7.84 8.57
C LEU A 27 13.24 6.48 7.95
N THR A 28 12.75 5.57 8.78
CA THR A 28 12.23 4.27 8.35
C THR A 28 10.72 4.35 8.19
N LEU A 29 10.25 4.21 6.94
CA LEU A 29 8.84 4.16 6.58
C LEU A 29 8.39 2.73 6.37
N LEU A 30 7.34 2.30 7.08
CA LEU A 30 6.66 1.03 6.81
C LEU A 30 5.30 1.29 6.17
N ILE A 31 5.05 0.64 5.04
CA ILE A 31 3.81 0.73 4.27
C ILE A 31 3.05 -0.58 4.34
N ASP A 32 1.77 -0.52 4.69
CA ASP A 32 0.84 -1.63 4.84
C ASP A 32 1.33 -2.69 5.83
N PRO A 33 1.11 -2.51 7.13
CA PRO A 33 1.56 -3.46 8.15
C PRO A 33 0.88 -4.84 8.10
N GLY A 34 -0.15 -5.01 7.26
CA GLY A 34 -0.86 -6.27 7.11
C GLY A 34 -1.84 -6.56 8.24
N LEU A 35 -2.16 -7.84 8.43
CA LEU A 35 -3.01 -8.32 9.51
C LEU A 35 -2.25 -8.50 10.82
N GLU A 36 -2.87 -8.12 11.92
CA GLU A 36 -2.28 -8.23 13.27
C GLU A 36 -1.83 -9.65 13.61
N ARG A 37 -2.57 -10.68 13.20
CA ARG A 37 -2.21 -12.08 13.44
C ARG A 37 -0.88 -12.52 12.81
N TYR A 38 -0.39 -11.81 11.80
CA TYR A 38 0.89 -12.07 11.14
C TYR A 38 2.00 -11.09 11.54
N LEU A 39 1.67 -10.07 12.34
CA LEU A 39 2.62 -9.03 12.72
C LEU A 39 3.88 -9.61 13.39
N ALA A 40 3.73 -10.53 14.34
CA ALA A 40 4.87 -11.11 15.05
C ALA A 40 5.86 -11.80 14.09
N LEU A 41 5.36 -12.48 13.05
CA LEU A 41 6.20 -13.08 12.02
C LEU A 41 6.90 -12.01 11.18
N ARG A 42 6.18 -10.97 10.77
CA ARG A 42 6.72 -9.85 9.99
C ARG A 42 7.83 -9.11 10.73
N LEU A 43 7.61 -8.83 12.02
CA LEU A 43 8.65 -8.22 12.87
C LEU A 43 9.89 -9.12 13.03
N LYS A 44 9.71 -10.44 13.03
CA LYS A 44 10.83 -11.38 13.02
C LYS A 44 11.62 -11.29 11.71
N GLU A 45 10.93 -11.32 10.57
CA GLU A 45 11.56 -11.21 9.25
C GLU A 45 12.30 -9.88 9.06
N MET A 46 11.74 -8.77 9.57
CA MET A 46 12.42 -7.47 9.58
C MET A 46 13.75 -7.54 10.33
N ARG A 47 13.77 -8.15 11.53
CA ARG A 47 15.02 -8.33 12.31
C ARG A 47 16.04 -9.23 11.60
N GLU A 48 15.57 -10.25 10.88
CA GLU A 48 16.46 -11.14 10.07
C GLU A 48 17.11 -10.37 8.91
N ASP A 49 16.43 -9.34 8.39
CA ASP A 49 16.97 -8.42 7.38
C ASP A 49 17.78 -7.24 8.00
N GLY A 50 17.93 -7.18 9.32
CA GLY A 50 18.69 -6.16 10.04
C GLY A 50 17.89 -4.92 10.43
N ILE A 51 16.56 -4.91 10.21
CA ILE A 51 15.69 -3.78 10.58
C ILE A 51 15.12 -4.02 11.98
N ASP A 52 15.43 -3.14 12.95
CA ASP A 52 14.73 -3.18 14.23
C ASP A 52 13.33 -2.56 14.06
N PRO A 53 12.25 -3.29 14.35
CA PRO A 53 10.90 -2.71 14.30
C PRO A 53 10.70 -1.47 15.18
N LYS A 54 11.54 -1.27 16.17
CA LYS A 54 11.52 -0.07 17.01
C LYS A 54 12.10 1.18 16.34
N GLU A 55 12.79 0.99 15.23
CA GLU A 55 13.34 2.07 14.41
C GLU A 55 12.38 2.48 13.28
N VAL A 56 11.19 1.90 13.21
CA VAL A 56 10.13 2.39 12.33
C VAL A 56 9.63 3.74 12.86
N ASP A 57 9.81 4.79 12.06
CA ASP A 57 9.43 6.16 12.40
C ASP A 57 8.02 6.50 11.94
N VAL A 58 7.64 6.00 10.75
CA VAL A 58 6.34 6.30 10.12
C VAL A 58 5.66 5.02 9.64
N ILE A 59 4.38 4.90 9.93
CA ILE A 59 3.47 3.89 9.37
C ILE A 59 2.53 4.60 8.40
N LEU A 60 2.50 4.13 7.17
CA LEU A 60 1.58 4.56 6.13
C LEU A 60 0.75 3.38 5.67
N VAL A 61 -0.52 3.60 5.31
CA VAL A 61 -1.36 2.57 4.71
C VAL A 61 -1.82 3.04 3.32
N THR A 62 -1.78 2.14 2.33
CA THR A 62 -2.26 2.47 0.98
C THR A 62 -3.77 2.66 0.95
N HIS A 63 -4.50 1.90 1.76
CA HIS A 63 -5.93 2.05 1.98
C HIS A 63 -6.39 1.37 3.29
N LEU A 64 -7.68 1.47 3.60
CA LEU A 64 -8.22 1.07 4.90
C LEU A 64 -8.85 -0.33 4.93
N HIS A 65 -8.54 -1.23 4.01
CA HIS A 65 -8.96 -2.61 4.15
C HIS A 65 -8.17 -3.34 5.25
N PRO A 66 -8.80 -4.31 5.96
CA PRO A 66 -8.19 -4.92 7.14
C PRO A 66 -6.84 -5.60 6.90
N ASP A 67 -6.66 -6.19 5.73
CA ASP A 67 -5.44 -6.87 5.32
C ASP A 67 -4.25 -5.93 5.09
N HIS A 68 -4.49 -4.64 4.87
CA HIS A 68 -3.45 -3.61 4.76
C HIS A 68 -3.22 -2.88 6.08
N CYS A 69 -4.30 -2.48 6.76
CA CYS A 69 -4.19 -1.61 7.94
C CYS A 69 -4.40 -2.30 9.29
N GLY A 70 -4.72 -3.61 9.30
CA GLY A 70 -5.14 -4.32 10.51
C GLY A 70 -4.13 -4.34 11.64
N ALA A 71 -2.84 -4.35 11.32
CA ALA A 71 -1.77 -4.35 12.32
C ALA A 71 -1.28 -2.94 12.72
N THR A 72 -1.86 -1.86 12.19
CA THR A 72 -1.36 -0.48 12.41
C THR A 72 -1.26 -0.13 13.90
N ALA A 73 -2.30 -0.41 14.69
CA ALA A 73 -2.30 -0.11 16.12
C ALA A 73 -1.23 -0.90 16.88
N ALA A 74 -1.16 -2.21 16.63
CA ALA A 74 -0.19 -3.08 17.29
C ALA A 74 1.24 -2.76 16.90
N LEU A 75 1.49 -2.41 15.63
CA LEU A 75 2.82 -1.97 15.19
C LEU A 75 3.21 -0.63 15.84
N LYS A 76 2.28 0.33 15.91
CA LYS A 76 2.50 1.60 16.61
C LYS A 76 2.87 1.39 18.08
N GLU A 77 2.24 0.45 18.78
CA GLU A 77 2.59 0.11 20.17
C GLU A 77 4.01 -0.45 20.30
N VAL A 78 4.47 -1.22 19.32
CA VAL A 78 5.81 -1.82 19.32
C VAL A 78 6.90 -0.80 18.98
N SER A 79 6.65 0.03 17.96
CA SER A 79 7.65 0.93 17.39
C SER A 79 7.63 2.33 18.01
N GLY A 80 6.47 2.81 18.45
CA GLY A 80 6.27 4.22 18.76
C GLY A 80 6.11 5.11 17.52
N ALA A 81 6.02 4.50 16.33
CA ALA A 81 5.94 5.20 15.06
C ALA A 81 4.73 6.14 14.96
N GLN A 82 4.88 7.19 14.17
CA GLN A 82 3.77 8.06 13.81
C GLN A 82 2.94 7.43 12.69
N VAL A 83 1.62 7.46 12.81
CA VAL A 83 0.69 7.00 11.77
C VAL A 83 0.29 8.16 10.88
N ALA A 84 0.58 8.05 9.60
CA ALA A 84 0.25 9.03 8.58
C ALA A 84 -0.97 8.56 7.76
N LEU A 85 -1.96 9.42 7.59
CA LEU A 85 -3.11 9.16 6.70
C LEU A 85 -3.28 10.27 5.66
N HIS A 86 -3.63 9.89 4.45
CA HIS A 86 -4.09 10.82 3.43
C HIS A 86 -5.45 11.45 3.84
N PRO A 87 -5.79 12.68 3.41
CA PRO A 87 -7.08 13.31 3.71
C PRO A 87 -8.30 12.43 3.41
N SER A 88 -8.28 11.70 2.27
CA SER A 88 -9.36 10.76 1.93
C SER A 88 -9.48 9.62 2.93
N GLN A 89 -8.36 9.05 3.39
CA GLN A 89 -8.35 7.99 4.40
C GLN A 89 -8.90 8.50 5.74
N ARG A 90 -8.49 9.70 6.15
CA ARG A 90 -9.00 10.32 7.38
C ARG A 90 -10.51 10.52 7.33
N ALA A 91 -11.04 10.91 6.17
CA ALA A 91 -12.48 11.11 5.97
C ALA A 91 -13.29 9.79 6.01
N TYR A 92 -12.68 8.67 5.60
CA TYR A 92 -13.34 7.37 5.54
C TYR A 92 -13.06 6.45 6.74
N LEU A 93 -12.14 6.81 7.64
CA LEU A 93 -11.67 5.94 8.72
C LEU A 93 -12.82 5.40 9.59
N ASP A 94 -13.69 6.26 10.08
CA ASP A 94 -14.81 5.87 10.94
C ASP A 94 -15.81 4.99 10.17
N ARG A 95 -16.10 5.34 8.92
CA ARG A 95 -17.02 4.58 8.07
C ARG A 95 -16.50 3.19 7.72
N MET A 96 -15.21 3.08 7.39
CA MET A 96 -14.59 1.78 7.14
C MET A 96 -14.56 0.93 8.40
N ALA A 97 -14.39 1.54 9.56
CA ALA A 97 -14.46 0.88 10.84
C ALA A 97 -15.81 0.18 11.08
N GLU A 98 -16.90 0.82 10.72
CA GLU A 98 -18.25 0.29 10.87
C GLU A 98 -18.59 -0.78 9.83
N GLU A 99 -18.08 -0.62 8.60
CA GLU A 99 -18.43 -1.48 7.47
C GLU A 99 -17.53 -2.71 7.36
N ALA A 100 -16.23 -2.60 7.67
CA ALA A 100 -15.28 -3.70 7.50
C ALA A 100 -15.71 -5.00 8.20
N PRO A 101 -16.23 -5.03 9.44
CA PRO A 101 -16.69 -6.25 10.07
C PRO A 101 -17.83 -6.95 9.31
N LYS A 102 -18.69 -6.18 8.64
CA LYS A 102 -19.84 -6.69 7.91
C LYS A 102 -19.44 -7.39 6.61
N PHE A 103 -18.42 -6.86 5.92
CA PHE A 103 -18.00 -7.35 4.61
C PHE A 103 -16.83 -8.32 4.67
N PHE A 104 -15.87 -8.10 5.55
CA PHE A 104 -14.67 -8.93 5.66
C PHE A 104 -14.74 -9.96 6.80
N GLY A 105 -15.78 -9.90 7.63
CA GLY A 105 -15.88 -10.76 8.83
C GLY A 105 -14.81 -10.46 9.90
N MET A 106 -14.04 -9.39 9.69
CA MET A 106 -13.00 -8.92 10.60
C MET A 106 -13.00 -7.39 10.66
N GLY A 107 -12.80 -6.83 11.85
CA GLY A 107 -12.64 -5.39 12.01
C GLY A 107 -11.29 -4.95 11.45
N ILE A 108 -11.23 -3.74 10.90
CA ILE A 108 -9.98 -3.02 10.96
C ILE A 108 -9.69 -2.78 12.42
N ALA A 109 -8.41 -2.79 12.79
CA ALA A 109 -8.02 -2.29 14.10
C ALA A 109 -8.27 -0.77 14.12
N THR A 110 -9.55 -0.41 14.25
CA THR A 110 -10.08 0.95 14.18
C THR A 110 -9.62 1.84 15.33
N LYS A 111 -8.80 1.27 16.17
CA LYS A 111 -8.31 1.93 17.37
C LYS A 111 -7.05 2.76 17.15
N PHE A 112 -6.48 2.78 15.95
CA PHE A 112 -5.37 3.69 15.70
C PHE A 112 -5.90 5.10 15.39
N VAL A 113 -5.25 6.08 16.01
CA VAL A 113 -5.48 7.49 15.71
C VAL A 113 -4.30 7.96 14.87
N PRO A 114 -4.55 8.57 13.70
CA PRO A 114 -3.47 9.14 12.92
C PRO A 114 -2.82 10.31 13.68
N ASP A 115 -1.49 10.37 13.61
CA ASP A 115 -0.72 11.44 14.24
C ASP A 115 -0.65 12.67 13.34
N PHE A 116 -0.63 12.46 12.02
CA PHE A 116 -0.67 13.58 11.07
C PHE A 116 -1.36 13.20 9.75
N VAL A 117 -1.71 14.21 8.99
CA VAL A 117 -2.34 14.07 7.66
C VAL A 117 -1.29 14.36 6.59
N LEU A 118 -1.20 13.44 5.61
CA LEU A 118 -0.27 13.55 4.49
C LEU A 118 -0.62 14.74 3.59
N GLY A 119 0.42 15.41 3.12
CA GLY A 119 0.34 16.29 1.96
C GLY A 119 0.48 15.52 0.64
N ALA A 120 0.76 16.25 -0.44
CA ALA A 120 1.07 15.64 -1.75
C ALA A 120 2.44 14.94 -1.78
N ARG A 121 3.26 15.14 -0.76
CA ARG A 121 4.60 14.55 -0.62
C ARG A 121 4.87 14.13 0.82
N LEU A 122 5.71 13.11 0.96
CA LEU A 122 6.27 12.64 2.22
C LEU A 122 7.78 12.50 2.05
N SER A 123 8.56 13.28 2.79
CA SER A 123 10.02 13.15 2.82
C SER A 123 10.45 12.27 3.99
N ILE A 124 11.36 11.34 3.74
CA ILE A 124 11.93 10.45 4.76
C ILE A 124 13.45 10.62 4.90
N GLY A 125 13.95 11.77 4.49
CA GLY A 125 15.38 12.13 4.47
C GLY A 125 15.75 12.68 3.11
N THR A 126 16.62 12.01 2.37
CA THR A 126 16.97 12.36 1.00
C THR A 126 15.92 11.88 -0.02
N THR A 127 15.08 10.90 0.35
CA THR A 127 13.99 10.37 -0.46
C THR A 127 12.73 11.20 -0.27
N ASP A 128 12.19 11.72 -1.37
CA ASP A 128 10.96 12.52 -1.42
C ASP A 128 9.87 11.78 -2.22
N LEU A 129 8.90 11.27 -1.51
CA LEU A 129 7.85 10.42 -2.05
C LEU A 129 6.63 11.24 -2.45
N GLU A 130 6.15 11.09 -3.67
CA GLU A 130 4.87 11.64 -4.12
C GLU A 130 3.73 10.76 -3.61
N VAL A 131 2.70 11.39 -3.03
CA VAL A 131 1.49 10.72 -2.55
C VAL A 131 0.37 11.02 -3.53
N ILE A 132 -0.07 10.01 -4.25
CA ILE A 132 -1.06 10.12 -5.33
C ILE A 132 -2.37 9.49 -4.88
N HIS A 133 -3.47 10.24 -4.89
CA HIS A 133 -4.80 9.66 -4.65
C HIS A 133 -5.19 8.81 -5.85
N THR A 134 -5.42 7.52 -5.62
CA THR A 134 -5.73 6.51 -6.64
C THR A 134 -6.99 5.71 -6.27
N PRO A 135 -8.16 6.37 -6.24
CA PRO A 135 -9.41 5.72 -5.87
C PRO A 135 -9.85 4.69 -6.91
N GLY A 136 -10.80 3.85 -6.51
CA GLY A 136 -11.45 2.87 -7.37
C GLY A 136 -11.60 1.51 -6.71
N HIS A 137 -10.52 0.88 -6.25
CA HIS A 137 -10.61 -0.30 -5.37
C HIS A 137 -11.24 0.08 -4.01
N SER A 138 -10.82 1.20 -3.47
CA SER A 138 -11.50 1.90 -2.39
C SER A 138 -11.46 3.41 -2.64
N PRO A 139 -12.39 4.21 -2.06
CA PRO A 139 -12.43 5.65 -2.28
C PRO A 139 -11.24 6.39 -1.63
N CYS A 140 -10.52 5.72 -0.77
CA CYS A 140 -9.41 6.29 -0.02
C CYS A 140 -8.04 5.68 -0.38
N SER A 141 -7.96 4.92 -1.47
CA SER A 141 -6.72 4.33 -1.95
C SER A 141 -5.74 5.40 -2.39
N ILE A 142 -4.47 5.18 -2.07
CA ILE A 142 -3.34 5.99 -2.52
C ILE A 142 -2.24 5.11 -3.08
N SER A 143 -1.45 5.70 -3.96
CA SER A 143 -0.16 5.17 -4.40
C SER A 143 0.96 6.09 -3.93
N VAL A 144 2.14 5.53 -3.71
CA VAL A 144 3.35 6.25 -3.30
C VAL A 144 4.40 6.07 -4.36
N TYR A 145 4.94 7.16 -4.88
CA TYR A 145 5.91 7.15 -5.99
C TYR A 145 7.21 7.82 -5.61
N ASP A 146 8.32 7.10 -5.77
CA ASP A 146 9.68 7.61 -5.72
C ASP A 146 10.15 7.85 -7.16
N ALA A 147 10.18 9.12 -7.57
CA ALA A 147 10.53 9.50 -8.93
C ALA A 147 12.03 9.28 -9.23
N ASP A 148 12.90 9.45 -8.25
CA ASP A 148 14.34 9.30 -8.41
C ASP A 148 14.74 7.82 -8.57
N LYS A 149 14.11 6.94 -7.78
CA LYS A 149 14.33 5.49 -7.84
C LYS A 149 13.39 4.78 -8.81
N LYS A 150 12.38 5.50 -9.37
CA LYS A 150 11.34 4.99 -10.28
C LYS A 150 10.55 3.82 -9.68
N ILE A 151 10.12 3.98 -8.44
CA ILE A 151 9.41 2.96 -7.68
C ILE A 151 8.00 3.41 -7.41
N LEU A 152 7.03 2.57 -7.74
CA LEU A 152 5.63 2.79 -7.44
C LEU A 152 5.12 1.71 -6.46
N ILE A 153 4.66 2.12 -5.28
CA ILE A 153 3.93 1.28 -4.33
C ILE A 153 2.46 1.63 -4.48
N CYS A 154 1.65 0.72 -5.00
CA CYS A 154 0.31 1.05 -5.50
C CYS A 154 -0.84 0.38 -4.73
N GLY A 155 -0.56 -0.36 -3.64
CA GLY A 155 -1.60 -1.10 -2.94
C GLY A 155 -2.41 -1.96 -3.91
N ASP A 156 -3.73 -1.92 -3.75
CA ASP A 156 -4.66 -2.71 -4.56
C ASP A 156 -5.15 -1.99 -5.82
N LEU A 157 -4.30 -1.17 -6.43
CA LEU A 157 -4.62 -0.57 -7.73
C LEU A 157 -4.34 -1.55 -8.87
N VAL A 158 -3.14 -2.11 -8.93
CA VAL A 158 -2.69 -2.99 -10.02
C VAL A 158 -1.77 -4.09 -9.52
N PHE A 159 -1.96 -5.31 -10.04
CA PHE A 159 -1.17 -6.50 -9.78
C PHE A 159 -0.57 -7.05 -11.08
N GLU A 160 0.20 -8.12 -11.01
CA GLU A 160 0.62 -8.83 -12.22
C GLU A 160 -0.62 -9.38 -12.94
N LYS A 161 -0.92 -8.83 -14.12
CA LYS A 161 -2.06 -9.17 -14.98
C LYS A 161 -3.44 -9.03 -14.31
N GLY A 162 -3.54 -8.21 -13.28
CA GLY A 162 -4.77 -8.00 -12.53
C GLY A 162 -4.92 -6.60 -11.98
N VAL A 163 -6.10 -6.29 -11.50
CA VAL A 163 -6.45 -5.04 -10.83
C VAL A 163 -7.20 -5.32 -9.55
N GLY A 164 -7.21 -4.36 -8.64
CA GLY A 164 -8.02 -4.43 -7.43
C GLY A 164 -9.50 -4.59 -7.74
N ARG A 165 -10.20 -5.33 -6.89
CA ARG A 165 -11.66 -5.53 -6.99
C ARG A 165 -12.38 -4.20 -6.78
N THR A 166 -13.44 -3.99 -7.54
CA THR A 166 -14.33 -2.82 -7.41
C THR A 166 -15.76 -3.20 -7.02
N ASP A 167 -16.01 -4.49 -6.81
CA ASP A 167 -17.28 -5.03 -6.32
C ASP A 167 -17.38 -5.07 -4.78
N LEU A 168 -16.36 -4.57 -4.09
CA LEU A 168 -16.36 -4.32 -2.65
C LEU A 168 -17.08 -3.01 -2.34
N PRO A 169 -17.49 -2.79 -1.06
CA PRO A 169 -18.16 -1.55 -0.68
C PRO A 169 -17.35 -0.31 -1.05
N PHE A 170 -18.03 0.61 -1.74
CA PHE A 170 -17.46 1.87 -2.22
C PHE A 170 -16.43 1.74 -3.34
N GLY A 171 -16.27 0.55 -3.94
CA GLY A 171 -15.47 0.38 -5.14
C GLY A 171 -16.13 1.01 -6.37
N ASP A 172 -15.31 1.55 -7.28
CA ASP A 172 -15.75 2.18 -8.53
C ASP A 172 -14.78 1.86 -9.66
N ILE A 173 -15.29 1.19 -10.71
CA ILE A 173 -14.46 0.75 -11.83
C ILE A 173 -13.96 1.92 -12.70
N GLU A 174 -14.73 2.99 -12.83
CA GLU A 174 -14.32 4.14 -13.63
C GLU A 174 -13.25 4.97 -12.89
N GLU A 175 -13.37 5.11 -11.57
CA GLU A 175 -12.29 5.68 -10.76
C GLU A 175 -11.02 4.82 -10.83
N LEU A 176 -11.15 3.48 -10.80
CA LEU A 176 -10.00 2.57 -10.92
C LEU A 176 -9.27 2.75 -12.26
N LYS A 177 -10.02 2.86 -13.37
CA LYS A 177 -9.47 3.13 -14.71
C LYS A 177 -8.70 4.44 -14.74
N ASN A 178 -9.32 5.51 -14.24
CA ASN A 178 -8.69 6.83 -14.20
C ASN A 178 -7.40 6.81 -13.36
N SER A 179 -7.43 6.17 -12.21
CA SER A 179 -6.27 6.01 -11.35
C SER A 179 -5.16 5.21 -12.03
N LEU A 180 -5.51 4.13 -12.73
CA LEU A 180 -4.55 3.32 -13.48
C LEU A 180 -3.94 4.11 -14.66
N GLU A 181 -4.72 4.94 -15.36
CA GLU A 181 -4.20 5.80 -16.41
C GLU A 181 -3.17 6.78 -15.86
N ILE A 182 -3.46 7.44 -14.74
CA ILE A 182 -2.52 8.37 -14.08
C ILE A 182 -1.20 7.67 -13.76
N VAL A 183 -1.23 6.52 -13.09
CA VAL A 183 0.02 5.87 -12.67
C VAL A 183 0.75 5.18 -13.84
N SER A 184 0.05 4.84 -14.92
CA SER A 184 0.69 4.25 -16.11
C SER A 184 1.57 5.22 -16.91
N GLU A 185 1.42 6.54 -16.69
CA GLU A 185 2.26 7.57 -17.28
C GLU A 185 3.56 7.83 -16.48
N LEU A 186 3.66 7.26 -15.26
CA LEU A 186 4.87 7.39 -14.44
C LEU A 186 6.01 6.53 -15.01
N ASP A 187 7.22 7.05 -14.94
CA ASP A 187 8.43 6.30 -15.33
C ASP A 187 8.80 5.28 -14.25
N THR A 188 8.10 4.14 -14.26
CA THR A 188 8.21 3.11 -13.22
C THR A 188 9.09 1.95 -13.68
N GLU A 189 10.14 1.66 -12.90
CA GLU A 189 11.02 0.49 -13.07
C GLU A 189 10.73 -0.64 -12.07
N LEU A 190 10.15 -0.31 -10.93
CA LEU A 190 9.76 -1.28 -9.90
C LEU A 190 8.36 -0.95 -9.42
N LEU A 191 7.41 -1.84 -9.72
CA LEU A 191 6.03 -1.73 -9.25
C LEU A 191 5.82 -2.71 -8.10
N LEU A 192 5.34 -2.19 -6.98
CA LEU A 192 5.16 -2.87 -5.71
C LEU A 192 3.66 -2.93 -5.37
N PRO A 193 2.98 -4.05 -5.68
CA PRO A 193 1.54 -4.21 -5.47
C PRO A 193 1.18 -4.60 -4.04
N GLY A 194 -0.07 -4.41 -3.65
CA GLY A 194 -0.61 -4.87 -2.36
C GLY A 194 -0.61 -6.40 -2.21
N HIS A 195 -0.75 -7.12 -3.34
CA HIS A 195 -0.76 -8.58 -3.38
C HIS A 195 0.09 -9.12 -4.52
N GLY A 196 0.60 -10.35 -4.36
CA GLY A 196 1.43 -11.01 -5.35
C GLY A 196 2.87 -10.47 -5.37
N ALA A 197 3.60 -10.81 -6.43
CA ALA A 197 5.01 -10.46 -6.55
C ALA A 197 5.21 -9.04 -7.11
N PRO A 198 6.29 -8.34 -6.72
CA PRO A 198 6.77 -7.14 -7.39
C PRO A 198 7.01 -7.36 -8.89
N ILE A 199 6.77 -6.31 -9.69
CA ILE A 199 7.04 -6.33 -11.13
C ILE A 199 8.27 -5.46 -11.39
N GLU A 200 9.35 -6.08 -11.83
CA GLU A 200 10.63 -5.42 -12.05
C GLU A 200 10.93 -5.22 -13.55
N GLY A 201 11.48 -4.06 -13.86
CA GLY A 201 11.87 -3.61 -15.19
C GLY A 201 10.75 -2.83 -15.91
N SER A 202 11.08 -1.62 -16.41
CA SER A 202 10.14 -0.72 -17.07
C SER A 202 9.36 -1.39 -18.21
N GLY A 203 10.03 -2.25 -18.98
CA GLY A 203 9.37 -3.00 -20.05
C GLY A 203 8.34 -4.02 -19.56
N ASN A 204 8.55 -4.65 -18.38
CA ASN A 204 7.58 -5.55 -17.76
C ASN A 204 6.39 -4.76 -17.20
N VAL A 205 6.65 -3.66 -16.51
CA VAL A 205 5.61 -2.77 -15.98
C VAL A 205 4.73 -2.25 -17.11
N LYS A 206 5.33 -1.76 -18.20
CA LYS A 206 4.59 -1.28 -19.36
C LYS A 206 3.71 -2.38 -20.00
N ARG A 207 4.27 -3.58 -20.22
CA ARG A 207 3.50 -4.73 -20.76
C ARG A 207 2.35 -5.13 -19.83
N ASN A 208 2.54 -5.02 -18.53
CA ASN A 208 1.49 -5.28 -17.55
C ASN A 208 0.33 -4.28 -17.67
N TYR A 209 0.61 -2.98 -17.78
CA TYR A 209 -0.42 -1.97 -18.03
C TYR A 209 -1.13 -2.17 -19.36
N GLU A 210 -0.42 -2.49 -20.44
CA GLU A 210 -1.00 -2.78 -21.76
C GLU A 210 -1.93 -3.99 -21.70
N PHE A 211 -1.52 -5.06 -20.99
CA PHE A 211 -2.36 -6.24 -20.78
C PHE A 211 -3.65 -5.88 -20.03
N ILE A 212 -3.53 -5.14 -18.91
CA ILE A 212 -4.67 -4.73 -18.08
C ILE A 212 -5.64 -3.87 -18.88
N LYS A 213 -5.15 -2.83 -19.56
CA LYS A 213 -5.98 -1.95 -20.41
C LYS A 213 -6.75 -2.74 -21.47
N ARG A 214 -6.12 -3.74 -22.09
CA ARG A 214 -6.75 -4.58 -23.08
C ARG A 214 -7.80 -5.53 -22.49
N VAL A 215 -7.52 -6.17 -21.35
CA VAL A 215 -8.37 -7.24 -20.80
C VAL A 215 -9.51 -6.69 -19.96
N TYR A 216 -9.25 -5.68 -19.15
CA TYR A 216 -10.23 -5.19 -18.17
C TYR A 216 -11.01 -3.96 -18.64
N PHE A 217 -10.47 -3.18 -19.58
CA PHE A 217 -11.05 -1.87 -19.93
C PHE A 217 -11.40 -1.72 -21.41
N ASN A 218 -11.10 -2.71 -22.25
CA ASN A 218 -11.53 -2.67 -23.63
C ASN A 218 -12.87 -3.40 -23.80
N PRO A 219 -13.98 -2.73 -24.17
CA PRO A 219 -15.30 -3.34 -24.27
C PRO A 219 -15.47 -4.26 -25.49
N LEU A 220 -14.43 -4.53 -26.28
CA LEU A 220 -14.50 -5.31 -27.52
C LEU A 220 -14.08 -6.78 -27.35
N PHE A 221 -13.98 -7.29 -26.12
CA PHE A 221 -13.77 -8.70 -25.85
C PHE A 221 -14.77 -9.23 -24.83
#